data_5527ee12c53a5d2e99f280a40fc9bf55
#
_entry.id   5527ee12c53a5d2e99f280a40fc9bf55
#
_cell.length_a   1.000
_cell.length_b   1.000
_cell.length_c   1.000
_cell.angle_alpha   90.00
_cell.angle_beta   90.00
_cell.angle_gamma   90.00
#
_symmetry.space_group_name_H-M   'P 1'
#
loop_
_entity.id
_entity.type
_entity.pdbx_description
1 polymer ?
#
loop_
_entity_poly.entity_id
_entity_poly.type
_entity_poly.pdbx_seq_one_letter_code
_entity_poly.pdbx_strand_id
1 'polypeptide(L)'
;LAAERITDEEQERLERLLVAIGRAIEEHDMERIVQADIEFHELLYQAARNNRLLAIIGNLREQLTRFRTISMSYPGRLKATLEEHRAIVDAIGSGDARNARKVGAKHMENSEETLLYAIEEQEKKTGTSIVKRKHKKSKETAE
;
A
#
# COMPACT_ATOMS: atom_id res chain seq x y z
N LEU A 1 5.56 -10.00 -12.33
CA LEU A 1 4.67 -9.67 -13.46
C LEU A 1 4.91 -8.25 -13.96
N ALA A 2 4.70 -7.18 -13.14
CA ALA A 2 4.90 -5.81 -13.61
C ALA A 2 6.33 -5.58 -14.13
N ALA A 3 7.37 -5.96 -13.38
CA ALA A 3 8.78 -5.83 -13.77
C ALA A 3 9.16 -6.53 -15.09
N GLU A 4 8.35 -7.48 -15.55
CA GLU A 4 8.57 -8.23 -16.80
C GLU A 4 7.73 -7.68 -17.96
N ARG A 5 6.78 -6.79 -17.69
CA ARG A 5 5.72 -6.42 -18.65
C ARG A 5 5.50 -4.92 -18.78
N ILE A 6 6.09 -4.13 -17.88
CA ILE A 6 5.95 -2.68 -17.90
C ILE A 6 6.60 -2.10 -19.17
N THR A 7 5.97 -1.09 -19.72
CA THR A 7 6.55 -0.32 -20.83
C THR A 7 7.36 0.86 -20.30
N ASP A 8 8.25 1.42 -21.14
CA ASP A 8 9.04 2.60 -20.77
C ASP A 8 8.12 3.79 -20.42
N GLU A 9 7.02 3.98 -21.15
CA GLU A 9 6.03 5.03 -20.88
C GLU A 9 5.36 4.85 -19.51
N GLU A 10 5.01 3.61 -19.14
CA GLU A 10 4.44 3.29 -17.83
C GLU A 10 5.46 3.50 -16.72
N GLN A 11 6.72 3.13 -16.94
CA GLN A 11 7.81 3.37 -16.00
C GLN A 11 7.99 4.87 -15.73
N GLU A 12 8.09 5.70 -16.78
CA GLU A 12 8.17 7.15 -16.65
C GLU A 12 6.93 7.72 -15.91
N ARG A 13 5.76 7.15 -16.14
CA ARG A 13 4.55 7.59 -15.45
C ARG A 13 4.59 7.27 -13.97
N LEU A 14 5.13 6.10 -13.56
CA LEU A 14 5.37 5.76 -12.15
C LEU A 14 6.32 6.77 -11.48
N GLU A 15 7.41 7.14 -12.18
CA GLU A 15 8.36 8.13 -11.67
C GLU A 15 7.73 9.51 -11.49
N ARG A 16 6.89 9.94 -12.44
CA ARG A 16 6.12 11.18 -12.29
C ARG A 16 5.16 11.16 -11.10
N LEU A 17 4.53 10.02 -10.84
CA LEU A 17 3.66 9.84 -9.67
C LEU A 17 4.44 9.92 -8.36
N LEU A 18 5.66 9.38 -8.28
CA LEU A 18 6.52 9.54 -7.09
C LEU A 18 6.83 11.03 -6.82
N VAL A 19 7.13 11.79 -7.87
CA VAL A 19 7.35 13.23 -7.74
C VAL A 19 6.08 13.95 -7.26
N ALA A 20 4.92 13.57 -7.79
CA ALA A 20 3.64 14.16 -7.40
C ALA A 20 3.31 13.86 -5.91
N ILE A 21 3.53 12.62 -5.46
CA ILE A 21 3.36 12.23 -4.05
C ILE A 21 4.31 13.05 -3.17
N GLY A 22 5.60 13.16 -3.53
CA GLY A 22 6.59 13.91 -2.78
C GLY A 22 6.20 15.38 -2.60
N ARG A 23 5.75 16.04 -3.67
CA ARG A 23 5.26 17.43 -3.62
C ARG A 23 4.03 17.58 -2.75
N ALA A 24 3.06 16.68 -2.88
CA ALA A 24 1.86 16.71 -2.05
C ALA A 24 2.16 16.52 -0.56
N ILE A 25 3.18 15.72 -0.22
CA ILE A 25 3.67 15.57 1.16
C ILE A 25 4.28 16.88 1.66
N GLU A 26 5.10 17.58 0.87
CA GLU A 26 5.68 18.88 1.23
C GLU A 26 4.61 19.97 1.40
N GLU A 27 3.55 19.92 0.60
CA GLU A 27 2.41 20.82 0.65
C GLU A 27 1.40 20.46 1.75
N HIS A 28 1.59 19.33 2.45
CA HIS A 28 0.66 18.78 3.44
C HIS A 28 -0.77 18.56 2.90
N ASP A 29 -0.89 18.27 1.61
CA ASP A 29 -2.15 18.02 0.93
C ASP A 29 -2.50 16.52 0.94
N MET A 30 -3.21 16.11 1.98
CA MET A 30 -3.56 14.70 2.18
C MET A 30 -4.45 14.14 1.05
N GLU A 31 -5.33 14.96 0.49
CA GLU A 31 -6.21 14.52 -0.60
C GLU A 31 -5.40 14.19 -1.86
N ARG A 32 -4.46 15.06 -2.22
CA ARG A 32 -3.56 14.83 -3.35
C ARG A 32 -2.60 13.67 -3.10
N ILE A 33 -2.12 13.47 -1.87
CA ILE A 33 -1.30 12.32 -1.51
C ILE A 33 -2.07 11.03 -1.77
N VAL A 34 -3.29 10.90 -1.23
CA VAL A 34 -4.12 9.69 -1.37
C VAL A 34 -4.47 9.44 -2.83
N GLN A 35 -4.82 10.48 -3.58
CA GLN A 35 -5.16 10.35 -5.00
C GLN A 35 -3.97 9.85 -5.83
N ALA A 36 -2.79 10.44 -5.65
CA ALA A 36 -1.59 10.03 -6.37
C ALA A 36 -1.12 8.61 -5.98
N ASP A 37 -1.31 8.22 -4.72
CA ASP A 37 -1.05 6.86 -4.25
C ASP A 37 -1.98 5.83 -4.90
N ILE A 38 -3.26 6.15 -5.02
CA ILE A 38 -4.22 5.29 -5.73
C ILE A 38 -3.80 5.11 -7.19
N GLU A 39 -3.47 6.19 -7.89
CA GLU A 39 -3.03 6.15 -9.28
C GLU A 39 -1.74 5.34 -9.46
N PHE A 40 -0.79 5.47 -8.54
CA PHE A 40 0.43 4.69 -8.50
C PHE A 40 0.15 3.19 -8.45
N HIS A 41 -0.69 2.75 -7.53
CA HIS A 41 -1.04 1.34 -7.39
C HIS A 41 -1.85 0.83 -8.58
N GLU A 42 -2.80 1.61 -9.10
CA GLU A 42 -3.58 1.23 -10.27
C GLU A 42 -2.69 1.01 -11.50
N LEU A 43 -1.70 1.87 -11.71
CA LEU A 43 -0.73 1.70 -12.80
C LEU A 43 0.10 0.42 -12.63
N LEU A 44 0.56 0.10 -11.42
CA LEU A 44 1.25 -1.15 -11.14
C LEU A 44 0.39 -2.39 -11.46
N TYR A 45 -0.89 -2.34 -11.10
CA TYR A 45 -1.81 -3.45 -11.38
C TYR A 45 -2.06 -3.62 -12.88
N GLN A 46 -2.20 -2.51 -13.61
CA GLN A 46 -2.35 -2.51 -15.07
C GLN A 46 -1.09 -3.06 -15.75
N ALA A 47 0.10 -2.63 -15.31
CA ALA A 47 1.39 -3.10 -15.83
C ALA A 47 1.61 -4.61 -15.62
N ALA A 48 0.96 -5.21 -14.64
CA ALA A 48 1.01 -6.66 -14.42
C ALA A 48 0.31 -7.46 -15.54
N ARG A 49 -0.53 -6.82 -16.38
CA ARG A 49 -1.28 -7.46 -17.49
C ARG A 49 -2.05 -8.72 -17.05
N ASN A 50 -2.69 -8.65 -15.88
CA ASN A 50 -3.46 -9.74 -15.32
C ASN A 50 -4.91 -9.32 -15.05
N ASN A 51 -5.80 -9.61 -16.00
CA ASN A 51 -7.21 -9.20 -15.96
C ASN A 51 -7.97 -9.79 -14.77
N ARG A 52 -7.62 -11.01 -14.33
CA ARG A 52 -8.26 -11.62 -13.13
C ARG A 52 -7.86 -10.87 -11.86
N LEU A 53 -6.59 -10.49 -11.75
CA LEU A 53 -6.09 -9.67 -10.63
C LEU A 53 -6.78 -8.30 -10.62
N LEU A 54 -6.87 -7.65 -11.79
CA LEU A 54 -7.56 -6.36 -11.92
C LEU A 54 -9.03 -6.42 -11.48
N ALA A 55 -9.75 -7.48 -11.85
CA ALA A 55 -11.13 -7.66 -11.43
C ALA A 55 -11.27 -7.84 -9.91
N ILE A 56 -10.40 -8.63 -9.29
CA ILE A 56 -10.39 -8.84 -7.82
C ILE A 56 -10.09 -7.52 -7.10
N ILE A 57 -9.06 -6.79 -7.53
CA ILE A 57 -8.68 -5.50 -6.93
C ILE A 57 -9.79 -4.47 -7.13
N GLY A 58 -10.43 -4.45 -8.31
CA GLY A 58 -11.57 -3.57 -8.59
C GLY A 58 -12.71 -3.75 -7.58
N ASN A 59 -13.02 -4.99 -7.20
CA ASN A 59 -14.03 -5.28 -6.19
C ASN A 59 -13.65 -4.85 -4.77
N LEU A 60 -12.35 -4.67 -4.51
CA LEU A 60 -11.82 -4.26 -3.20
C LEU A 60 -11.43 -2.76 -3.16
N ARG A 61 -11.64 -2.03 -4.25
CA ARG A 61 -11.15 -0.65 -4.43
C ARG A 61 -11.49 0.27 -3.26
N GLU A 62 -12.75 0.33 -2.85
CA GLU A 62 -13.19 1.21 -1.76
C GLU A 62 -12.54 0.84 -0.43
N GLN A 63 -12.43 -0.45 -0.13
CA GLN A 63 -11.78 -0.94 1.09
C GLN A 63 -10.30 -0.62 1.10
N LEU A 64 -9.60 -0.83 -0.03
CA LEU A 64 -8.18 -0.51 -0.17
C LEU A 64 -7.93 1.00 -0.02
N THR A 65 -8.77 1.86 -0.63
CA THR A 65 -8.67 3.31 -0.48
C THR A 65 -8.83 3.73 0.98
N ARG A 66 -9.84 3.18 1.66
CA ARG A 66 -10.06 3.45 3.09
C ARG A 66 -8.86 3.03 3.95
N PHE A 67 -8.32 1.84 3.73
CA PHE A 67 -7.16 1.33 4.48
C PHE A 67 -5.90 2.16 4.25
N ARG A 68 -5.64 2.58 3.00
CA ARG A 68 -4.54 3.48 2.66
C ARG A 68 -4.66 4.81 3.39
N THR A 69 -5.83 5.43 3.36
CA THR A 69 -6.07 6.71 4.04
C THR A 69 -5.78 6.60 5.53
N ILE A 70 -6.24 5.54 6.20
CA ILE A 70 -5.99 5.31 7.63
C ILE A 70 -4.49 5.09 7.89
N SER A 71 -3.83 4.22 7.11
CA SER A 71 -2.40 3.94 7.27
C SER A 71 -1.55 5.19 7.04
N MET A 72 -1.82 5.95 5.99
CA MET A 72 -1.06 7.17 5.65
C MET A 72 -1.27 8.32 6.63
N SER A 73 -2.37 8.33 7.38
CA SER A 73 -2.59 9.31 8.45
C SER A 73 -1.74 9.05 9.69
N TYR A 74 -1.07 7.88 9.77
CA TYR A 74 -0.22 7.56 10.90
C TYR A 74 1.11 8.34 10.84
N PRO A 75 1.59 8.91 11.98
CA PRO A 75 2.80 9.72 12.00
C PRO A 75 4.02 9.02 11.41
N GLY A 76 4.72 9.69 10.51
CA GLY A 76 5.93 9.18 9.84
C GLY A 76 5.67 8.23 8.66
N ARG A 77 4.44 7.73 8.47
CA ARG A 77 4.14 6.74 7.42
C ARG A 77 4.30 7.29 6.02
N LEU A 78 3.94 8.56 5.77
CA LEU A 78 4.03 9.17 4.44
C LEU A 78 5.44 9.12 3.84
N LYS A 79 6.45 9.47 4.64
CA LYS A 79 7.85 9.43 4.20
C LYS A 79 8.29 7.99 3.90
N ALA A 80 7.98 7.06 4.81
CA ALA A 80 8.31 5.65 4.62
C ALA A 80 7.62 5.07 3.38
N THR A 81 6.34 5.39 3.14
CA THR A 81 5.61 4.98 1.94
C THR A 81 6.27 5.46 0.67
N LEU A 82 6.70 6.74 0.61
CA LEU A 82 7.38 7.28 -0.57
C LEU A 82 8.72 6.56 -0.84
N GLU A 83 9.50 6.26 0.20
CA GLU A 83 10.75 5.51 0.08
C GLU A 83 10.51 4.07 -0.41
N GLU A 84 9.48 3.41 0.11
CA GLU A 84 9.07 2.07 -0.32
C GLU A 84 8.59 2.05 -1.78
N HIS A 85 7.78 3.02 -2.19
CA HIS A 85 7.35 3.16 -3.57
C HIS A 85 8.53 3.39 -4.52
N ARG A 86 9.51 4.20 -4.13
CA ARG A 86 10.74 4.39 -4.91
C ARG A 86 11.49 3.08 -5.10
N ALA A 87 11.66 2.30 -4.04
CA ALA A 87 12.31 1.00 -4.15
C ALA A 87 11.56 0.03 -5.07
N ILE A 88 10.22 0.10 -5.10
CA ILE A 88 9.40 -0.69 -6.04
C ILE A 88 9.65 -0.24 -7.49
N VAL A 89 9.63 1.07 -7.76
CA VAL A 89 9.86 1.62 -9.11
C VAL A 89 11.26 1.29 -9.62
N ASP A 90 12.28 1.42 -8.77
CA ASP A 90 13.67 1.08 -9.11
C ASP A 90 13.82 -0.41 -9.46
N ALA A 91 13.21 -1.30 -8.67
CA ALA A 91 13.25 -2.74 -8.91
C ALA A 91 12.50 -3.14 -10.19
N ILE A 92 11.39 -2.46 -10.49
CA ILE A 92 10.62 -2.67 -11.72
C ILE A 92 11.40 -2.16 -12.92
N GLY A 93 11.95 -0.94 -12.87
CA GLY A 93 12.70 -0.33 -13.95
C GLY A 93 14.00 -1.07 -14.30
N SER A 94 14.61 -1.75 -13.32
CA SER A 94 15.77 -2.63 -13.57
C SER A 94 15.38 -4.02 -14.09
N GLY A 95 14.09 -4.34 -14.20
CA GLY A 95 13.60 -5.66 -14.62
C GLY A 95 13.83 -6.77 -13.57
N ASP A 96 14.24 -6.41 -12.35
CA ASP A 96 14.49 -7.38 -11.27
C ASP A 96 13.18 -7.83 -10.61
N ALA A 97 12.53 -8.81 -11.23
CA ALA A 97 11.26 -9.36 -10.76
C ALA A 97 11.34 -9.96 -9.36
N ARG A 98 12.50 -10.50 -8.96
CA ARG A 98 12.70 -11.06 -7.62
C ARG A 98 12.72 -9.94 -6.58
N ASN A 99 13.51 -8.90 -6.83
CA ASN A 99 13.59 -7.76 -5.93
C ASN A 99 12.26 -6.98 -5.90
N ALA A 100 11.62 -6.75 -7.04
CA ALA A 100 10.31 -6.11 -7.12
C ALA A 100 9.26 -6.85 -6.26
N ARG A 101 9.24 -8.18 -6.29
CA ARG A 101 8.39 -8.99 -5.41
C ARG A 101 8.73 -8.79 -3.93
N LYS A 102 10.02 -8.78 -3.58
CA LYS A 102 10.49 -8.63 -2.20
C LYS A 102 10.10 -7.26 -1.62
N VAL A 103 10.43 -6.18 -2.34
CA VAL A 103 10.13 -4.82 -1.87
C VAL A 103 8.63 -4.54 -1.86
N GLY A 104 7.88 -5.04 -2.84
CA GLY A 104 6.43 -4.94 -2.86
C GLY A 104 5.76 -5.69 -1.70
N ALA A 105 6.21 -6.90 -1.38
CA ALA A 105 5.72 -7.65 -0.22
C ALA A 105 6.03 -6.89 1.08
N LYS A 106 7.24 -6.34 1.23
CA LYS A 106 7.62 -5.56 2.41
C LYS A 106 6.79 -4.29 2.57
N HIS A 107 6.51 -3.59 1.46
CA HIS A 107 5.59 -2.45 1.46
C HIS A 107 4.19 -2.83 1.99
N MET A 108 3.65 -3.97 1.56
CA MET A 108 2.35 -4.44 2.03
C MET A 108 2.36 -4.81 3.52
N GLU A 109 3.40 -5.51 3.99
CA GLU A 109 3.61 -5.84 5.40
C GLU A 109 3.67 -4.57 6.27
N ASN A 110 4.47 -3.58 5.89
CA ASN A 110 4.61 -2.33 6.61
C ASN A 110 3.28 -1.53 6.63
N SER A 111 2.51 -1.59 5.54
CA SER A 111 1.20 -0.94 5.45
C SER A 111 0.17 -1.61 6.34
N GLU A 112 0.14 -2.95 6.39
CA GLU A 112 -0.71 -3.72 7.28
C GLU A 112 -0.39 -3.45 8.75
N GLU A 113 0.90 -3.49 9.11
CA GLU A 113 1.35 -3.21 10.47
C GLU A 113 0.93 -1.81 10.93
N THR A 114 1.16 -0.80 10.08
CA THR A 114 0.76 0.58 10.39
C THR A 114 -0.75 0.72 10.51
N LEU A 115 -1.53 0.05 9.65
CA LEU A 115 -2.98 0.06 9.71
C LEU A 115 -3.48 -0.53 11.02
N LEU A 116 -2.92 -1.65 11.47
CA LEU A 116 -3.29 -2.29 12.72
C LEU A 116 -3.00 -1.39 13.92
N TYR A 117 -1.83 -0.74 13.95
CA TYR A 117 -1.51 0.25 14.99
C TYR A 117 -2.46 1.44 14.98
N ALA A 118 -2.79 1.99 13.82
CA ALA A 118 -3.72 3.11 13.70
C ALA A 118 -5.12 2.76 14.20
N ILE A 119 -5.59 1.54 13.91
CA ILE A 119 -6.89 1.03 14.40
C ILE A 119 -6.86 0.85 15.91
N GLU A 120 -5.81 0.24 16.47
CA GLU A 120 -5.67 0.04 17.92
C GLU A 120 -5.65 1.37 18.69
N GLU A 121 -4.95 2.38 18.17
CA GLU A 121 -4.93 3.71 18.75
C GLU A 121 -6.29 4.39 18.70
N GLN A 122 -7.03 4.20 17.63
CA GLN A 122 -8.38 4.73 17.49
C GLN A 122 -9.36 4.04 18.46
N GLU A 123 -9.27 2.71 18.60
CA GLU A 123 -10.06 1.94 19.57
C GLU A 123 -9.81 2.38 21.01
N LYS A 124 -8.55 2.61 21.38
CA LYS A 124 -8.19 3.14 22.71
C LYS A 124 -8.81 4.51 22.99
N LYS A 125 -8.85 5.39 21.99
CA LYS A 125 -9.40 6.75 22.12
C LYS A 125 -10.92 6.78 22.18
N THR A 126 -11.59 5.90 21.45
CA THR A 126 -13.06 5.89 21.32
C THR A 126 -13.75 4.91 22.27
N GLY A 127 -13.02 4.00 22.89
CA GLY A 127 -13.57 2.90 23.70
C GLY A 127 -14.39 1.89 22.92
N THR A 128 -14.36 1.97 21.58
CA THR A 128 -15.14 1.11 20.66
C THR A 128 -14.21 0.17 19.91
N SER A 129 -14.41 -1.15 20.05
CA SER A 129 -13.65 -2.13 19.27
C SER A 129 -14.14 -2.20 17.83
N ILE A 130 -13.27 -1.86 16.87
CA ILE A 130 -13.54 -1.90 15.43
C ILE A 130 -13.24 -3.30 14.88
N VAL A 131 -12.35 -4.04 15.53
CA VAL A 131 -11.94 -5.40 15.15
C VAL A 131 -12.32 -6.36 16.25
N LYS A 132 -13.31 -7.21 16.02
CA LYS A 132 -13.58 -8.35 16.90
C LYS A 132 -12.39 -9.30 16.84
N ARG A 133 -11.50 -9.25 17.81
CA ARG A 133 -10.41 -10.23 17.98
C ARG A 133 -11.02 -11.62 18.15
N LYS A 134 -11.00 -12.44 17.12
CA LYS A 134 -11.15 -13.89 17.25
C LYS A 134 -9.86 -14.46 17.83
N HIS A 135 -9.56 -14.18 19.10
CA HIS A 135 -8.65 -15.00 19.86
C HIS A 135 -9.47 -16.14 20.46
N LYS A 136 -9.60 -17.21 19.69
CA LYS A 136 -10.02 -18.48 20.26
C LYS A 136 -8.82 -19.05 21.01
N LYS A 137 -8.89 -19.02 22.34
CA LYS A 137 -8.03 -19.80 23.22
C LYS A 137 -8.01 -21.25 22.77
N SER A 138 -6.93 -21.70 22.19
CA SER A 138 -6.58 -23.12 22.12
C SER A 138 -5.55 -23.37 23.21
N LYS A 139 -6.01 -23.56 24.43
CA LYS A 139 -5.30 -24.24 25.52
C LYS A 139 -6.34 -24.58 26.56
N GLU A 140 -6.74 -25.83 26.57
CA GLU A 140 -7.07 -26.63 27.76
C GLU A 140 -7.85 -27.83 27.25
N THR A 141 -7.13 -28.92 27.06
CA THR A 141 -7.51 -30.26 27.50
C THR A 141 -6.31 -31.18 27.26
N ALA A 142 -5.53 -31.29 28.32
CA ALA A 142 -4.67 -32.46 28.56
C ALA A 142 -4.92 -32.83 30.01
N GLU A 143 -5.83 -33.75 30.20
CA GLU A 143 -5.87 -34.77 31.23
C GLU A 143 -6.53 -36.01 30.66
#